data_c9c9f919f673a33d564dc679086aabfe
#
_entry.id   c9c9f919f673a33d564dc679086aabfe
#
_cell.length_a   1.000
_cell.length_b   1.000
_cell.length_c   1.000
_cell.angle_alpha   90.00
_cell.angle_beta   90.00
_cell.angle_gamma   90.00
#
_symmetry.space_group_name_H-M   'P 1'
#
loop_
_entity.id
_entity.type
_entity.pdbx_description
1 polymer ?
#
loop_
_entity_poly.entity_id
_entity_poly.type
_entity_poly.pdbx_seq_one_letter_code
_entity_poly.pdbx_strand_id
1 'polypeptide(L)'
;MVGWFEIPVSDMNRAKDFYESVFDISISIHEFGVFQMGWFPNDSEKSGATGSLVKHEMYKPSMTDGPLIYFSCKDVSTELIRVEEAKGEILQPKTQIGEGHGFMALIKDTEGNRIALHSQS
;
A
#
# COMPACT_ATOMS: atom_id res chain seq x y z
N MET A 1 1.56 1.00 -18.22
CA MET A 1 0.20 0.50 -18.48
C MET A 1 -0.77 1.00 -17.41
N VAL A 2 -0.65 0.60 -16.13
CA VAL A 2 -1.45 1.20 -15.07
C VAL A 2 -0.94 2.62 -14.82
N GLY A 3 -1.85 3.60 -14.84
CA GLY A 3 -1.46 5.02 -14.68
C GLY A 3 -1.68 5.57 -13.28
N TRP A 4 -2.56 4.95 -12.51
CA TRP A 4 -2.93 5.44 -11.17
C TRP A 4 -3.61 4.30 -10.41
N PHE A 5 -3.43 4.24 -9.10
CA PHE A 5 -4.20 3.30 -8.26
C PHE A 5 -4.90 4.06 -7.14
N GLU A 6 -5.96 3.47 -6.61
CA GLU A 6 -6.68 4.01 -5.46
C GLU A 6 -6.92 2.91 -4.44
N ILE A 7 -6.65 3.21 -3.18
CA ILE A 7 -6.85 2.29 -2.06
C ILE A 7 -7.93 2.87 -1.16
N PRO A 8 -9.07 2.18 -1.00
CA PRO A 8 -10.15 2.65 -0.12
C PRO A 8 -9.70 2.68 1.33
N VAL A 9 -10.06 3.74 2.05
CA VAL A 9 -9.79 3.84 3.49
C VAL A 9 -11.03 4.33 4.22
N SER A 10 -11.18 3.92 5.47
CA SER A 10 -12.28 4.38 6.33
C SER A 10 -11.85 5.54 7.22
N ASP A 11 -10.58 5.57 7.61
CA ASP A 11 -10.01 6.63 8.46
C ASP A 11 -8.72 7.10 7.78
N MET A 12 -8.76 8.29 7.19
CA MET A 12 -7.64 8.80 6.40
C MET A 12 -6.37 9.00 7.25
N ASN A 13 -6.51 9.55 8.44
CA ASN A 13 -5.33 9.80 9.29
C ASN A 13 -4.68 8.50 9.74
N ARG A 14 -5.47 7.51 10.09
CA ARG A 14 -4.97 6.20 10.49
C ARG A 14 -4.26 5.51 9.33
N ALA A 15 -4.86 5.54 8.14
CA ALA A 15 -4.28 4.96 6.94
C ALA A 15 -2.98 5.67 6.56
N LYS A 16 -2.99 7.01 6.59
CA LYS A 16 -1.81 7.81 6.29
C LYS A 16 -0.64 7.43 7.20
N ASP A 17 -0.90 7.33 8.50
CA ASP A 17 0.13 6.96 9.48
C ASP A 17 0.71 5.59 9.18
N PHE A 18 -0.13 4.64 8.82
CA PHE A 18 0.30 3.29 8.49
C PHE A 18 1.25 3.29 7.28
N TYR A 19 0.80 3.87 6.16
CA TYR A 19 1.58 3.84 4.92
C TYR A 19 2.86 4.66 5.01
N GLU A 20 2.82 5.80 5.71
CA GLU A 20 4.03 6.59 5.93
C GLU A 20 5.05 5.82 6.76
N SER A 21 4.61 5.10 7.79
CA SER A 21 5.50 4.32 8.65
C SER A 21 6.10 3.12 7.95
N VAL A 22 5.27 2.37 7.22
CA VAL A 22 5.72 1.13 6.57
C VAL A 22 6.67 1.42 5.42
N PHE A 23 6.35 2.40 4.59
CA PHE A 23 7.10 2.68 3.36
C PHE A 23 8.10 3.82 3.48
N ASP A 24 8.16 4.47 4.64
CA ASP A 24 9.05 5.62 4.89
C ASP A 24 8.86 6.71 3.83
N ILE A 25 7.63 7.15 3.70
CA ILE A 25 7.21 8.16 2.72
C ILE A 25 6.37 9.23 3.42
N SER A 26 6.07 10.30 2.69
CA SER A 26 5.12 11.33 3.11
C SER A 26 3.92 11.32 2.19
N ILE A 27 2.72 11.37 2.76
CA ILE A 27 1.46 11.40 2.04
C ILE A 27 0.83 12.76 2.22
N SER A 28 0.42 13.41 1.12
CA SER A 28 -0.22 14.71 1.16
C SER A 28 -1.75 14.57 1.05
N ILE A 29 -2.46 15.28 1.93
CA ILE A 29 -3.93 15.22 1.99
C ILE A 29 -4.52 16.29 1.09
N HIS A 30 -5.51 15.91 0.30
CA HIS A 30 -6.24 16.79 -0.61
C HIS A 30 -7.74 16.56 -0.46
N GLU A 31 -8.49 17.66 -0.45
CA GLU A 31 -9.95 17.62 -0.34
C GLU A 31 -10.56 18.01 -1.69
N PHE A 32 -11.38 17.12 -2.24
CA PHE A 32 -12.08 17.34 -3.51
C PHE A 32 -13.58 17.11 -3.29
N GLY A 33 -14.27 18.10 -2.73
CA GLY A 33 -15.68 17.97 -2.41
C GLY A 33 -15.92 16.86 -1.39
N VAL A 34 -16.66 15.82 -1.79
CA VAL A 34 -16.95 14.67 -0.92
C VAL A 34 -15.81 13.66 -0.84
N PHE A 35 -14.75 13.83 -1.66
CA PHE A 35 -13.59 12.95 -1.63
C PHE A 35 -12.49 13.54 -0.76
N GLN A 36 -11.94 12.71 0.12
CA GLN A 36 -10.69 13.01 0.80
C GLN A 36 -9.65 12.07 0.25
N MET A 37 -8.53 12.59 -0.21
CA MET A 37 -7.47 11.81 -0.85
C MET A 37 -6.15 12.01 -0.12
N GLY A 38 -5.40 10.92 0.01
CA GLY A 38 -4.03 10.94 0.50
C GLY A 38 -3.11 10.50 -0.62
N TRP A 39 -2.38 11.43 -1.22
CA TRP A 39 -1.53 11.14 -2.37
C TRP A 39 -0.19 10.59 -1.96
N PHE A 40 0.16 9.44 -2.52
CA PHE A 40 1.52 8.89 -2.44
C PHE A 40 2.49 9.79 -3.20
N PRO A 41 3.79 9.78 -2.84
CA PRO A 41 4.76 10.58 -3.58
C PRO A 41 4.81 10.16 -5.03
N ASN A 42 5.06 11.13 -5.91
CA ASN A 42 5.23 10.90 -7.34
C ASN A 42 6.68 11.15 -7.72
N ASP A 43 7.41 10.07 -8.00
CA ASP A 43 8.79 10.14 -8.45
C ASP A 43 8.84 9.65 -9.90
N SER A 44 8.98 10.58 -10.84
CA SER A 44 8.98 10.27 -12.27
C SER A 44 10.19 9.45 -12.72
N GLU A 45 11.22 9.36 -11.89
CA GLU A 45 12.41 8.56 -12.18
C GLU A 45 12.22 7.08 -11.81
N LYS A 46 11.20 6.77 -11.00
CA LYS A 46 10.88 5.41 -10.61
C LYS A 46 9.84 4.81 -11.54
N SER A 47 9.97 3.53 -11.81
CA SER A 47 8.98 2.80 -12.58
C SER A 47 7.72 2.53 -11.76
N GLY A 48 6.63 2.28 -12.45
CA GLY A 48 5.35 1.99 -11.85
C GLY A 48 4.46 3.22 -11.70
N ALA A 49 3.25 3.01 -11.23
CA ALA A 49 2.29 4.07 -11.02
C ALA A 49 2.37 4.59 -9.58
N THR A 50 2.08 5.87 -9.38
CA THR A 50 1.70 6.38 -8.08
C THR A 50 0.18 6.36 -7.94
N GLY A 51 -0.33 6.69 -6.78
CA GLY A 51 -1.75 6.65 -6.52
C GLY A 51 -2.14 7.35 -5.23
N SER A 52 -3.28 6.95 -4.69
CA SER A 52 -3.91 7.66 -3.58
C SER A 52 -4.62 6.70 -2.63
N LEU A 53 -4.64 7.06 -1.37
CA LEU A 53 -5.65 6.60 -0.43
C LEU A 53 -6.91 7.43 -0.70
N VAL A 54 -8.10 6.82 -0.64
CA VAL A 54 -9.35 7.55 -0.91
C VAL A 54 -10.38 7.22 0.16
N LYS A 55 -10.88 8.27 0.81
CA LYS A 55 -12.03 8.15 1.71
C LYS A 55 -13.27 8.73 1.03
N HIS A 56 -14.26 7.88 0.82
CA HIS A 56 -15.54 8.25 0.22
C HIS A 56 -16.53 7.12 0.53
N GLU A 57 -17.81 7.44 0.66
CA GLU A 57 -18.81 6.44 1.04
C GLU A 57 -18.95 5.28 0.05
N MET A 58 -18.56 5.50 -1.21
CA MET A 58 -18.60 4.46 -2.25
C MET A 58 -17.32 3.63 -2.32
N TYR A 59 -16.31 3.98 -1.54
CA TYR A 59 -15.02 3.26 -1.50
C TYR A 59 -14.97 2.42 -0.24
N LYS A 60 -15.01 1.09 -0.40
CA LYS A 60 -15.04 0.14 0.72
C LYS A 60 -13.74 -0.67 0.77
N PRO A 61 -13.00 -0.60 1.89
CA PRO A 61 -11.86 -1.50 2.09
C PRO A 61 -12.29 -2.96 2.07
N SER A 62 -11.43 -3.84 1.58
CA SER A 62 -11.72 -5.27 1.53
C SER A 62 -10.42 -6.09 1.61
N MET A 63 -10.52 -7.23 2.29
CA MET A 63 -9.46 -8.24 2.35
C MET A 63 -9.50 -9.20 1.17
N THR A 64 -10.63 -9.32 0.52
CA THR A 64 -10.88 -10.41 -0.43
C THR A 64 -11.33 -9.93 -1.80
N ASP A 65 -11.98 -8.76 -1.88
CA ASP A 65 -12.61 -8.31 -3.11
C ASP A 65 -11.76 -7.25 -3.79
N GLY A 66 -11.79 -7.25 -5.12
CA GLY A 66 -11.08 -6.28 -5.92
C GLY A 66 -9.64 -6.68 -6.23
N PRO A 67 -8.95 -5.83 -6.99
CA PRO A 67 -7.56 -6.08 -7.38
C PRO A 67 -6.60 -6.10 -6.18
N LEU A 68 -5.49 -6.79 -6.35
CA LEU A 68 -4.39 -6.78 -5.40
C LEU A 68 -3.30 -5.84 -5.91
N ILE A 69 -2.93 -4.84 -5.09
CA ILE A 69 -1.90 -3.87 -5.42
C ILE A 69 -0.56 -4.37 -4.87
N TYR A 70 0.45 -4.43 -5.75
CA TYR A 70 1.81 -4.76 -5.35
C TYR A 70 2.64 -3.49 -5.25
N PHE A 71 3.25 -3.27 -4.09
CA PHE A 71 4.25 -2.22 -3.92
C PHE A 71 5.64 -2.80 -4.16
N SER A 72 6.42 -2.12 -4.99
CA SER A 72 7.79 -2.50 -5.27
C SER A 72 8.71 -2.04 -4.16
N CYS A 73 9.46 -2.97 -3.58
CA CYS A 73 10.39 -2.72 -2.49
C CYS A 73 11.80 -3.11 -2.93
N LYS A 74 12.79 -2.52 -2.28
CA LYS A 74 14.17 -2.93 -2.48
C LYS A 74 14.41 -4.31 -1.86
N ASP A 75 13.86 -4.51 -0.66
CA ASP A 75 13.82 -5.80 0.06
C ASP A 75 12.56 -5.79 0.92
N VAL A 76 11.62 -6.68 0.66
CA VAL A 76 10.35 -6.71 1.39
C VAL A 76 10.53 -6.86 2.90
N SER A 77 11.63 -7.43 3.34
CA SER A 77 11.93 -7.58 4.78
C SER A 77 11.98 -6.22 5.49
N THR A 78 12.41 -5.18 4.81
CA THR A 78 12.51 -3.83 5.38
C THR A 78 11.14 -3.29 5.74
N GLU A 79 10.18 -3.41 4.83
CA GLU A 79 8.81 -2.98 5.08
C GLU A 79 8.09 -3.89 6.07
N LEU A 80 8.30 -5.22 5.96
CA LEU A 80 7.63 -6.18 6.83
C LEU A 80 7.92 -5.96 8.32
N ILE A 81 9.15 -5.57 8.66
CA ILE A 81 9.52 -5.30 10.06
C ILE A 81 8.64 -4.17 10.64
N ARG A 82 8.19 -3.25 9.82
CA ARG A 82 7.41 -2.08 10.26
C ARG A 82 5.92 -2.31 10.33
N VAL A 83 5.41 -3.37 9.70
CA VAL A 83 3.96 -3.58 9.52
C VAL A 83 3.22 -3.69 10.85
N GLU A 84 3.65 -4.58 11.73
CA GLU A 84 2.94 -4.81 12.99
C GLU A 84 3.05 -3.64 13.95
N GLU A 85 4.21 -2.99 13.99
CA GLU A 85 4.40 -1.78 14.78
C GLU A 85 3.50 -0.64 14.29
N ALA A 86 3.24 -0.58 12.98
CA ALA A 86 2.34 0.38 12.37
C ALA A 86 0.87 -0.06 12.44
N LYS A 87 0.58 -1.16 13.16
CA LYS A 87 -0.77 -1.68 13.44
C LYS A 87 -1.43 -2.40 12.27
N GLY A 88 -0.63 -2.84 11.30
CA GLY A 88 -1.09 -3.76 10.27
C GLY A 88 -0.85 -5.20 10.71
N GLU A 89 -1.05 -6.13 9.77
CA GLU A 89 -0.88 -7.55 10.02
C GLU A 89 -0.12 -8.18 8.86
N ILE A 90 0.80 -9.08 9.17
CA ILE A 90 1.50 -9.88 8.15
C ILE A 90 0.65 -11.10 7.86
N LEU A 91 0.14 -11.20 6.62
CA LEU A 91 -0.69 -12.34 6.19
C LEU A 91 0.18 -13.46 5.64
N GLN A 92 1.23 -13.09 4.92
CA GLN A 92 2.20 -14.03 4.38
C GLN A 92 3.58 -13.40 4.45
N PRO A 93 4.55 -14.04 5.12
CA PRO A 93 5.90 -13.49 5.23
C PRO A 93 6.64 -13.55 3.89
N LYS A 94 7.86 -13.03 3.86
CA LYS A 94 8.71 -13.04 2.66
C LYS A 94 8.79 -14.45 2.09
N THR A 95 8.37 -14.61 0.85
CA THR A 95 8.25 -15.90 0.18
C THR A 95 8.82 -15.77 -1.23
N GLN A 96 9.67 -16.69 -1.62
CA GLN A 96 10.20 -16.73 -2.98
C GLN A 96 9.09 -17.13 -3.96
N ILE A 97 8.95 -16.36 -5.05
CA ILE A 97 7.89 -16.59 -6.04
C ILE A 97 8.25 -17.71 -7.01
N GLY A 98 9.49 -18.06 -7.07
CA GLY A 98 9.99 -19.01 -8.04
C GLY A 98 11.33 -18.51 -8.53
N GLU A 99 11.99 -19.30 -9.35
CA GLU A 99 13.31 -18.96 -9.81
C GLU A 99 13.27 -17.71 -10.70
N GLY A 100 14.04 -16.69 -10.34
CA GLY A 100 14.19 -15.48 -11.14
C GLY A 100 13.07 -14.44 -11.00
N HIS A 101 12.05 -14.69 -10.16
CA HIS A 101 10.92 -13.76 -10.01
C HIS A 101 10.94 -12.97 -8.70
N GLY A 102 11.93 -13.19 -7.86
CA GLY A 102 12.08 -12.47 -6.61
C GLY A 102 11.18 -12.99 -5.48
N PHE A 103 10.79 -12.08 -4.61
CA PHE A 103 10.08 -12.40 -3.37
C PHE A 103 8.82 -11.57 -3.25
N MET A 104 7.85 -12.10 -2.53
CA MET A 104 6.62 -11.38 -2.24
C MET A 104 6.23 -11.55 -0.79
N ALA A 105 5.35 -10.69 -0.33
CA ALA A 105 4.70 -10.82 0.96
C ALA A 105 3.29 -10.24 0.85
N LEU A 106 2.41 -10.66 1.74
CA LEU A 106 1.06 -10.12 1.85
C LEU A 106 0.88 -9.52 3.22
N ILE A 107 0.28 -8.35 3.26
CA ILE A 107 -0.03 -7.65 4.50
C ILE A 107 -1.48 -7.17 4.48
N LYS A 108 -2.02 -6.93 5.67
CA LYS A 108 -3.29 -6.23 5.85
C LYS A 108 -2.99 -4.86 6.42
N ASP A 109 -3.50 -3.82 5.77
CA ASP A 109 -3.32 -2.46 6.28
C ASP A 109 -4.28 -2.19 7.45
N THR A 110 -4.23 -0.98 8.01
CA THR A 110 -5.06 -0.61 9.16
C THR A 110 -6.54 -0.49 8.80
N GLU A 111 -6.86 -0.46 7.52
CA GLU A 111 -8.23 -0.28 7.03
C GLU A 111 -8.90 -1.61 6.67
N GLY A 112 -8.12 -2.69 6.65
CA GLY A 112 -8.63 -4.00 6.28
C GLY A 112 -8.41 -4.35 4.80
N ASN A 113 -7.55 -3.62 4.10
CA ASN A 113 -7.18 -3.96 2.73
C ASN A 113 -6.03 -4.96 2.71
N ARG A 114 -6.08 -5.89 1.76
CA ARG A 114 -4.97 -6.79 1.48
C ARG A 114 -4.04 -6.10 0.47
N ILE A 115 -2.77 -6.01 0.83
CA ILE A 115 -1.73 -5.34 0.05
C ILE A 115 -0.58 -6.32 -0.14
N ALA A 116 0.05 -6.29 -1.29
CA ALA A 116 1.22 -7.13 -1.59
C ALA A 116 2.49 -6.29 -1.69
N LEU A 117 3.60 -6.92 -1.34
CA LEU A 117 4.94 -6.35 -1.48
C LEU A 117 5.75 -7.25 -2.40
N HIS A 118 6.63 -6.67 -3.19
CA HIS A 118 7.53 -7.41 -4.08
C HIS A 118 8.92 -6.81 -4.06
N SER A 119 9.94 -7.68 -4.10
CA SER A 119 11.34 -7.28 -4.28
C SER A 119 12.08 -8.37 -5.04
N GLN A 120 13.15 -7.99 -5.74
CA GLN A 120 14.00 -8.98 -6.43
C GLN A 120 14.98 -9.67 -5.48
N SER A 121 15.30 -9.02 -4.36
CA SER A 121 16.26 -9.55 -3.37
C SER A 121 15.56 -10.02 -2.13
#